data_699ff9ffabde1e800706972cd15cde58
#
_entry.id   699ff9ffabde1e800706972cd15cde58
#
_cell.length_a   1.000
_cell.length_b   1.000
_cell.length_c   1.000
_cell.angle_alpha   90.00
_cell.angle_beta   90.00
_cell.angle_gamma   90.00
#
_symmetry.space_group_name_H-M   'P 1'
#
loop_
_entity.id
_entity.type
_entity.pdbx_description
1 polymer ?
#
loop_
_entity_poly.entity_id
_entity_poly.type
_entity_poly.pdbx_seq_one_letter_code
_entity_poly.pdbx_strand_id
1 'polypeptide(L)'
;EMAFETPAIGGKDSMSGTFNDISVPPTLITFAVTTEKTEHIISPEFKAAGNHIYYIKHTPKENKTPDYDELKANFAKVRDLIRKGSICSAATVKFGGLAEALCKMSFGNKIGVEVKTSENVFDLSIGSIVVESTEEIHDEAFVLIGKTIAADTICINEECITIDHAIAAWCERYNTIYPMSVDQEESVIETPEYTAKERVHAKKTIDKPKVIIPVFPGQNCEYDTKQQFERAGAEVEIYVFNNLNVESIERSLRELSEKIASAQILMVVGGFSSGDEPDGSGKFIANVLSNPSVNRSEERRV
;
A
#
# COMPACT_ATOMS: atom_id res chain seq x y z
N GLU A 1 -3.96 6.88 -15.08
CA GLU A 1 -4.28 8.05 -14.26
C GLU A 1 -4.99 9.13 -15.08
N MET A 2 -4.37 9.64 -16.15
CA MET A 2 -4.95 10.69 -17.01
C MET A 2 -6.35 10.33 -17.50
N ALA A 3 -6.55 9.10 -17.97
CA ALA A 3 -7.84 8.65 -18.50
C ALA A 3 -8.96 8.67 -17.45
N PHE A 4 -8.65 8.42 -16.19
CA PHE A 4 -9.61 8.43 -15.08
C PHE A 4 -9.68 9.77 -14.34
N GLU A 5 -8.87 10.76 -14.77
CA GLU A 5 -8.77 12.06 -14.09
C GLU A 5 -8.47 11.93 -12.59
N THR A 6 -7.73 10.88 -12.23
CA THR A 6 -7.39 10.54 -10.86
C THR A 6 -5.89 10.79 -10.66
N PRO A 7 -5.51 11.86 -9.94
CA PRO A 7 -4.10 12.15 -9.69
C PRO A 7 -3.52 11.14 -8.70
N ALA A 8 -2.30 10.67 -8.97
CA ALA A 8 -1.55 9.92 -7.99
C ALA A 8 -1.12 10.83 -6.83
N ILE A 9 -1.29 10.37 -5.63
CA ILE A 9 -0.85 11.05 -4.40
C ILE A 9 0.48 10.51 -3.90
N GLY A 10 0.93 9.42 -4.45
CA GLY A 10 2.16 8.73 -4.11
C GLY A 10 2.34 7.49 -4.94
N GLY A 11 3.43 6.82 -4.72
CA GLY A 11 3.76 5.58 -5.41
C GLY A 11 4.92 4.86 -4.75
N LYS A 12 5.21 3.69 -5.29
CA LYS A 12 6.37 2.87 -4.96
C LYS A 12 6.89 2.26 -6.25
N ASP A 13 8.17 2.39 -6.47
CA ASP A 13 8.90 1.63 -7.48
C ASP A 13 9.79 0.60 -6.80
N SER A 14 9.84 -0.59 -7.38
CA SER A 14 10.84 -1.57 -7.03
C SER A 14 11.91 -1.53 -8.09
N MET A 15 13.16 -1.29 -7.68
CA MET A 15 14.29 -1.42 -8.57
C MET A 15 14.44 -2.88 -8.96
N SER A 16 14.69 -3.14 -10.24
CA SER A 16 15.13 -4.46 -10.67
C SER A 16 16.49 -4.74 -10.04
N GLY A 17 16.59 -5.85 -9.35
CA GLY A 17 17.81 -6.25 -8.69
C GLY A 17 17.86 -7.75 -8.51
N THR A 18 19.03 -8.28 -8.16
CA THR A 18 19.21 -9.67 -7.82
C THR A 18 19.74 -9.76 -6.41
N PHE A 19 19.06 -10.52 -5.58
CA PHE A 19 19.52 -10.87 -4.24
C PHE A 19 19.72 -12.39 -4.18
N ASN A 20 20.96 -12.83 -4.15
CA ASN A 20 21.33 -14.23 -4.34
C ASN A 20 20.78 -14.77 -5.68
N ASP A 21 19.85 -15.72 -5.61
CA ASP A 21 19.16 -16.36 -6.72
C ASP A 21 17.76 -15.78 -7.00
N ILE A 22 17.36 -14.74 -6.24
CA ILE A 22 16.07 -14.06 -6.40
C ILE A 22 16.24 -12.85 -7.30
N SER A 23 15.51 -12.83 -8.41
CA SER A 23 15.40 -11.66 -9.30
C SER A 23 14.14 -10.88 -9.01
N VAL A 24 14.28 -9.59 -8.70
CA VAL A 24 13.16 -8.69 -8.47
C VAL A 24 12.75 -8.04 -9.80
N PRO A 25 11.52 -8.26 -10.28
CA PRO A 25 11.06 -7.58 -11.50
C PRO A 25 10.84 -6.09 -11.24
N PRO A 26 11.10 -5.22 -12.23
CA PRO A 26 10.76 -3.82 -12.11
C PRO A 26 9.25 -3.66 -11.92
N THR A 27 8.86 -3.00 -10.85
CA THR A 27 7.44 -2.83 -10.48
C THR A 27 7.16 -1.38 -10.16
N LEU A 28 6.14 -0.81 -10.79
CA LEU A 28 5.62 0.52 -10.50
C LEU A 28 4.25 0.41 -9.86
N ILE A 29 4.10 0.98 -8.68
CA ILE A 29 2.83 1.05 -7.94
C ILE A 29 2.46 2.52 -7.80
N THR A 30 1.23 2.86 -8.15
CA THR A 30 0.68 4.20 -7.94
C THR A 30 -0.50 4.15 -6.98
N PHE A 31 -0.59 5.16 -6.13
CA PHE A 31 -1.67 5.31 -5.17
C PHE A 31 -2.52 6.52 -5.54
N ALA A 32 -3.82 6.31 -5.56
CA ALA A 32 -4.80 7.38 -5.71
C ALA A 32 -5.80 7.34 -4.55
N VAL A 33 -6.31 8.49 -4.15
CA VAL A 33 -7.27 8.62 -3.05
C VAL A 33 -8.53 9.28 -3.55
N THR A 34 -9.65 8.74 -3.12
CA THR A 34 -10.97 9.35 -3.29
C THR A 34 -11.76 9.24 -2.00
N THR A 35 -12.85 9.96 -1.90
CA THR A 35 -13.75 9.92 -0.75
C THR A 35 -15.11 9.40 -1.18
N GLU A 36 -15.74 8.62 -0.33
CA GLU A 36 -17.12 8.17 -0.48
C GLU A 36 -17.81 8.15 0.89
N LYS A 37 -19.14 8.17 0.92
CA LYS A 37 -19.89 8.00 2.15
C LYS A 37 -19.77 6.57 2.64
N THR A 38 -19.63 6.37 3.95
CA THR A 38 -19.45 5.04 4.55
C THR A 38 -20.58 4.08 4.23
N GLU A 39 -21.81 4.58 4.09
CA GLU A 39 -22.99 3.80 3.70
C GLU A 39 -22.94 3.19 2.29
N HIS A 40 -22.03 3.70 1.42
CA HIS A 40 -21.81 3.22 0.06
C HIS A 40 -20.56 2.36 -0.09
N ILE A 41 -19.87 2.06 1.02
CA ILE A 41 -18.68 1.20 1.01
C ILE A 41 -19.13 -0.24 1.25
N ILE A 42 -18.79 -1.10 0.31
CA ILE A 42 -19.06 -2.53 0.38
C ILE A 42 -17.74 -3.31 0.42
N SER A 43 -17.76 -4.48 0.99
CA SER A 43 -16.61 -5.40 1.01
C SER A 43 -16.80 -6.54 0.00
N PRO A 44 -15.72 -7.23 -0.40
CA PRO A 44 -15.77 -8.18 -1.50
C PRO A 44 -16.40 -9.54 -1.17
N GLU A 45 -16.51 -9.93 0.11
CA GLU A 45 -17.07 -11.23 0.46
C GLU A 45 -18.58 -11.32 0.20
N PHE A 46 -19.08 -12.49 -0.20
CA PHE A 46 -20.52 -12.74 -0.39
C PHE A 46 -21.32 -12.51 0.90
N LYS A 47 -22.51 -11.95 0.77
CA LYS A 47 -23.33 -11.51 1.94
C LYS A 47 -24.42 -12.48 2.34
N ALA A 48 -25.09 -13.11 1.39
CA ALA A 48 -26.18 -14.04 1.67
C ALA A 48 -26.32 -15.09 0.55
N ALA A 49 -26.86 -16.25 0.90
CA ALA A 49 -27.22 -17.25 -0.10
C ALA A 49 -28.49 -16.84 -0.87
N GLY A 50 -28.53 -17.15 -2.13
CA GLY A 50 -29.66 -16.86 -3.04
C GLY A 50 -29.51 -15.60 -3.88
N ASN A 51 -28.51 -14.80 -3.64
CA ASN A 51 -28.21 -13.59 -4.42
C ASN A 51 -27.66 -13.93 -5.80
N HIS A 52 -27.91 -13.05 -6.76
CA HIS A 52 -27.44 -13.18 -8.14
C HIS A 52 -25.97 -12.79 -8.26
N ILE A 53 -25.23 -13.52 -9.12
CA ILE A 53 -23.84 -13.23 -9.44
C ILE A 53 -23.75 -12.78 -10.89
N TYR A 54 -23.26 -11.56 -11.07
CA TYR A 54 -23.03 -10.98 -12.38
C TYR A 54 -21.55 -10.80 -12.65
N TYR A 55 -21.18 -10.98 -13.91
CA TYR A 55 -19.85 -10.70 -14.42
C TYR A 55 -19.91 -9.52 -15.38
N ILE A 56 -19.15 -8.49 -15.11
CA ILE A 56 -18.99 -7.31 -15.96
C ILE A 56 -17.61 -7.43 -16.60
N LYS A 57 -17.58 -7.91 -17.84
CA LYS A 57 -16.34 -8.15 -18.57
C LYS A 57 -15.81 -6.86 -19.16
N HIS A 58 -14.51 -6.65 -19.04
CA HIS A 58 -13.77 -5.65 -19.80
C HIS A 58 -13.07 -6.31 -20.99
N THR A 59 -13.18 -5.72 -22.17
CA THR A 59 -12.51 -6.19 -23.37
C THR A 59 -11.40 -5.21 -23.77
N PRO A 60 -10.11 -5.56 -23.57
CA PRO A 60 -9.01 -4.72 -24.02
C PRO A 60 -9.03 -4.47 -25.52
N LYS A 61 -8.49 -3.35 -25.97
CA LYS A 61 -8.29 -3.03 -27.38
C LYS A 61 -7.33 -4.03 -28.05
N GLU A 62 -7.29 -4.08 -29.38
CA GLU A 62 -6.42 -4.99 -30.15
C GLU A 62 -4.94 -4.91 -29.75
N ASN A 63 -4.46 -3.71 -29.41
CA ASN A 63 -3.10 -3.47 -28.91
C ASN A 63 -2.90 -3.85 -27.43
N LYS A 64 -3.87 -4.53 -26.80
CA LYS A 64 -3.91 -4.96 -25.41
C LYS A 64 -3.91 -3.82 -24.38
N THR A 65 -4.11 -2.58 -24.80
CA THR A 65 -4.36 -1.48 -23.85
C THR A 65 -5.83 -1.51 -23.39
N PRO A 66 -6.12 -1.04 -22.16
CA PRO A 66 -7.50 -0.94 -21.68
C PRO A 66 -8.35 -0.04 -22.57
N ASP A 67 -9.61 -0.39 -22.75
CA ASP A 67 -10.61 0.55 -23.25
C ASP A 67 -11.13 1.40 -22.08
N TYR A 68 -10.59 2.59 -21.95
CA TYR A 68 -10.89 3.46 -20.81
C TYR A 68 -12.33 3.98 -20.82
N ASP A 69 -12.97 4.10 -21.97
CA ASP A 69 -14.35 4.56 -22.07
C ASP A 69 -15.31 3.47 -21.59
N GLU A 70 -15.07 2.21 -22.01
CA GLU A 70 -15.79 1.04 -21.51
C GLU A 70 -15.60 0.90 -19.99
N LEU A 71 -14.36 1.00 -19.49
CA LEU A 71 -14.07 0.90 -18.05
C LEU A 71 -14.80 1.96 -17.23
N LYS A 72 -14.77 3.22 -17.68
CA LYS A 72 -15.48 4.31 -17.00
C LYS A 72 -16.98 4.06 -16.96
N ALA A 73 -17.56 3.62 -18.07
CA ALA A 73 -18.98 3.32 -18.14
C ALA A 73 -19.36 2.17 -17.19
N ASN A 74 -18.59 1.08 -17.19
CA ASN A 74 -18.83 -0.07 -16.32
C ASN A 74 -18.68 0.30 -14.83
N PHE A 75 -17.62 1.01 -14.47
CA PHE A 75 -17.39 1.46 -13.09
C PHE A 75 -18.49 2.41 -12.61
N ALA A 76 -18.96 3.31 -13.46
CA ALA A 76 -20.08 4.20 -13.13
C ALA A 76 -21.37 3.41 -12.85
N LYS A 77 -21.72 2.44 -13.68
CA LYS A 77 -22.89 1.57 -13.50
C LYS A 77 -22.81 0.78 -12.18
N VAL A 78 -21.66 0.15 -11.90
CA VAL A 78 -21.43 -0.61 -10.66
C VAL A 78 -21.57 0.31 -9.44
N ARG A 79 -20.91 1.47 -9.45
CA ARG A 79 -21.02 2.46 -8.38
C ARG A 79 -22.46 2.90 -8.11
N ASP A 80 -23.21 3.19 -9.18
CA ASP A 80 -24.58 3.67 -9.04
C ASP A 80 -25.49 2.59 -8.45
N LEU A 81 -25.27 1.31 -8.78
CA LEU A 81 -26.01 0.19 -8.21
C LEU A 81 -25.59 -0.11 -6.76
N ILE A 82 -24.32 0.09 -6.40
CA ILE A 82 -23.87 0.07 -5.00
C ILE A 82 -24.59 1.16 -4.20
N ARG A 83 -24.64 2.39 -4.70
CA ARG A 83 -25.33 3.51 -4.04
C ARG A 83 -26.83 3.30 -3.88
N LYS A 84 -27.43 2.54 -4.77
CA LYS A 84 -28.86 2.13 -4.65
C LYS A 84 -29.08 0.97 -3.69
N GLY A 85 -28.01 0.28 -3.27
CA GLY A 85 -28.08 -0.89 -2.42
C GLY A 85 -28.43 -2.20 -3.15
N SER A 86 -28.50 -2.19 -4.48
CA SER A 86 -28.76 -3.40 -5.28
C SER A 86 -27.54 -4.33 -5.30
N ILE A 87 -26.32 -3.76 -5.45
CA ILE A 87 -25.06 -4.49 -5.32
C ILE A 87 -24.57 -4.42 -3.89
N CYS A 88 -24.41 -5.57 -3.25
CA CYS A 88 -23.97 -5.70 -1.86
C CYS A 88 -22.54 -6.20 -1.69
N SER A 89 -21.92 -6.75 -2.76
CA SER A 89 -20.54 -7.21 -2.79
C SER A 89 -19.96 -7.08 -4.19
N ALA A 90 -18.67 -6.76 -4.29
CA ALA A 90 -17.97 -6.64 -5.57
C ALA A 90 -16.49 -6.97 -5.43
N ALA A 91 -15.92 -7.62 -6.43
CA ALA A 91 -14.49 -7.91 -6.52
C ALA A 91 -13.97 -7.70 -7.94
N THR A 92 -12.77 -7.17 -8.07
CA THR A 92 -12.08 -7.03 -9.36
C THR A 92 -11.43 -8.35 -9.75
N VAL A 93 -11.48 -8.67 -11.05
CA VAL A 93 -10.80 -9.84 -11.61
C VAL A 93 -9.33 -9.52 -11.83
N LYS A 94 -8.43 -10.37 -11.32
CA LYS A 94 -6.98 -10.19 -11.33
C LYS A 94 -6.29 -11.37 -12.03
N PHE A 95 -5.04 -11.65 -11.64
CA PHE A 95 -4.19 -12.67 -12.29
C PHE A 95 -4.75 -14.09 -12.26
N GLY A 96 -5.48 -14.47 -11.22
CA GLY A 96 -6.13 -15.78 -11.13
C GLY A 96 -7.49 -15.88 -11.82
N GLY A 97 -7.88 -14.84 -12.57
CA GLY A 97 -9.10 -14.84 -13.34
C GLY A 97 -10.37 -14.76 -12.50
N LEU A 98 -11.49 -15.10 -13.16
CA LEU A 98 -12.81 -15.15 -12.54
C LEU A 98 -12.87 -16.19 -11.40
N ALA A 99 -12.17 -17.33 -11.55
CA ALA A 99 -12.11 -18.37 -10.52
C ALA A 99 -11.52 -17.85 -9.22
N GLU A 100 -10.40 -17.11 -9.26
CA GLU A 100 -9.81 -16.50 -8.08
C GLU A 100 -10.76 -15.51 -7.40
N ALA A 101 -11.42 -14.66 -8.18
CA ALA A 101 -12.37 -13.68 -7.65
C ALA A 101 -13.52 -14.36 -6.91
N LEU A 102 -14.15 -15.37 -7.51
CA LEU A 102 -15.25 -16.14 -6.89
C LEU A 102 -14.81 -16.87 -5.62
N CYS A 103 -13.63 -17.52 -5.65
CA CYS A 103 -13.08 -18.18 -4.47
C CYS A 103 -12.88 -17.18 -3.32
N LYS A 104 -12.23 -16.04 -3.57
CA LYS A 104 -11.99 -15.04 -2.53
C LYS A 104 -13.27 -14.41 -2.01
N MET A 105 -14.27 -14.21 -2.85
CA MET A 105 -15.59 -13.74 -2.41
C MET A 105 -16.30 -14.76 -1.50
N SER A 106 -16.06 -16.05 -1.70
CA SER A 106 -16.62 -17.13 -0.84
C SER A 106 -15.92 -17.25 0.51
N PHE A 107 -14.62 -16.90 0.63
CA PHE A 107 -13.80 -17.17 1.81
C PHE A 107 -14.27 -16.44 3.07
N GLY A 108 -14.65 -15.16 2.97
CA GLY A 108 -14.90 -14.30 4.13
C GLY A 108 -16.05 -14.77 5.00
N ASN A 109 -17.21 -15.02 4.42
CA ASN A 109 -18.41 -15.43 5.12
C ASN A 109 -18.74 -16.92 4.92
N LYS A 110 -17.87 -17.68 4.23
CA LYS A 110 -18.08 -19.09 3.88
C LYS A 110 -19.42 -19.35 3.18
N ILE A 111 -19.76 -18.46 2.25
CA ILE A 111 -20.95 -18.59 1.40
C ILE A 111 -20.54 -19.19 0.08
N GLY A 112 -21.18 -20.29 -0.28
CA GLY A 112 -20.93 -21.01 -1.52
C GLY A 112 -21.46 -20.26 -2.74
N VAL A 113 -21.03 -20.71 -3.92
CA VAL A 113 -21.47 -20.13 -5.18
C VAL A 113 -21.59 -21.20 -6.27
N GLU A 114 -22.62 -21.10 -7.10
CA GLU A 114 -22.81 -21.90 -8.28
C GLU A 114 -22.86 -21.00 -9.51
N VAL A 115 -21.89 -21.20 -10.43
CA VAL A 115 -21.69 -20.37 -11.61
C VAL A 115 -21.61 -21.23 -12.86
N LYS A 116 -22.25 -20.76 -13.95
CA LYS A 116 -22.13 -21.33 -15.27
C LYS A 116 -21.69 -20.24 -16.26
N THR A 117 -20.60 -20.49 -16.95
CA THR A 117 -20.03 -19.55 -17.92
C THR A 117 -19.28 -20.27 -19.03
N SER A 118 -19.25 -19.69 -20.22
CA SER A 118 -18.41 -20.13 -21.33
C SER A 118 -17.03 -19.47 -21.32
N GLU A 119 -16.78 -18.52 -20.42
CA GLU A 119 -15.49 -17.86 -20.30
C GLU A 119 -14.44 -18.84 -19.75
N ASN A 120 -13.19 -18.67 -20.17
CA ASN A 120 -12.09 -19.32 -19.47
C ASN A 120 -11.87 -18.62 -18.14
N VAL A 121 -12.26 -19.28 -17.06
CA VAL A 121 -12.31 -18.69 -15.72
C VAL A 121 -10.94 -18.39 -15.10
N PHE A 122 -9.86 -18.86 -15.73
CA PHE A 122 -8.47 -18.60 -15.29
C PHE A 122 -7.78 -17.50 -16.10
N ASP A 123 -8.45 -16.97 -17.13
CA ASP A 123 -7.87 -15.92 -17.95
C ASP A 123 -7.74 -14.60 -17.15
N LEU A 124 -6.61 -13.95 -17.38
CA LEU A 124 -6.40 -12.58 -16.89
C LEU A 124 -7.42 -11.63 -17.53
N SER A 125 -8.22 -10.98 -16.72
CA SER A 125 -9.28 -10.07 -17.21
C SER A 125 -9.30 -8.77 -16.39
N ILE A 126 -8.19 -8.04 -16.44
CA ILE A 126 -8.02 -6.77 -15.70
C ILE A 126 -9.07 -5.75 -16.14
N GLY A 127 -9.71 -5.11 -15.17
CA GLY A 127 -10.82 -4.16 -15.40
C GLY A 127 -12.20 -4.80 -15.34
N SER A 128 -12.29 -6.14 -15.39
CA SER A 128 -13.54 -6.86 -15.17
C SER A 128 -13.90 -6.94 -13.69
N ILE A 129 -15.18 -7.01 -13.39
CA ILE A 129 -15.73 -7.02 -12.05
C ILE A 129 -16.73 -8.17 -11.90
N VAL A 130 -16.68 -8.83 -10.73
CA VAL A 130 -17.74 -9.73 -10.27
C VAL A 130 -18.54 -9.02 -9.20
N VAL A 131 -19.86 -9.09 -9.29
CA VAL A 131 -20.73 -8.47 -8.27
C VAL A 131 -21.78 -9.46 -7.79
N GLU A 132 -22.14 -9.32 -6.51
CA GLU A 132 -23.29 -9.95 -5.90
C GLU A 132 -24.42 -8.93 -5.81
N SER A 133 -25.60 -9.28 -6.31
CA SER A 133 -26.78 -8.44 -6.29
C SER A 133 -27.97 -9.13 -5.61
N THR A 134 -28.68 -8.39 -4.81
CA THR A 134 -29.93 -8.83 -4.16
C THR A 134 -31.13 -8.80 -5.12
N GLU A 135 -31.00 -8.10 -6.24
CA GLU A 135 -32.04 -7.90 -7.23
C GLU A 135 -31.55 -8.29 -8.63
N GLU A 136 -32.50 -8.55 -9.54
CA GLU A 136 -32.16 -8.74 -10.95
C GLU A 136 -31.71 -7.42 -11.59
N ILE A 137 -30.55 -7.47 -12.29
CA ILE A 137 -30.00 -6.33 -13.01
C ILE A 137 -30.33 -6.51 -14.51
N HIS A 138 -31.05 -5.55 -15.07
CA HIS A 138 -31.45 -5.51 -16.48
C HIS A 138 -30.57 -4.52 -17.27
N ASP A 139 -29.29 -4.82 -17.38
CA ASP A 139 -28.32 -4.05 -18.18
C ASP A 139 -27.41 -5.04 -18.88
N GLU A 140 -27.22 -4.87 -20.18
CA GLU A 140 -26.44 -5.79 -21.02
C GLU A 140 -24.96 -5.93 -20.64
N ALA A 141 -24.39 -4.95 -19.92
CA ALA A 141 -23.04 -5.05 -19.39
C ALA A 141 -22.92 -6.05 -18.24
N PHE A 142 -24.04 -6.42 -17.61
CA PHE A 142 -24.10 -7.33 -16.47
C PHE A 142 -24.55 -8.71 -16.92
N VAL A 143 -23.60 -9.59 -17.15
CA VAL A 143 -23.90 -10.98 -17.55
C VAL A 143 -24.21 -11.80 -16.28
N LEU A 144 -25.43 -12.27 -16.13
CA LEU A 144 -25.79 -13.20 -15.06
C LEU A 144 -25.07 -14.53 -15.27
N ILE A 145 -24.20 -14.91 -14.35
CA ILE A 145 -23.40 -16.13 -14.42
C ILE A 145 -23.81 -17.18 -13.38
N GLY A 146 -24.57 -16.81 -12.36
CA GLY A 146 -24.98 -17.76 -11.33
C GLY A 146 -25.59 -17.10 -10.10
N LYS A 147 -25.49 -17.81 -8.98
CA LYS A 147 -26.02 -17.36 -7.67
C LYS A 147 -25.17 -17.87 -6.52
N THR A 148 -25.25 -17.17 -5.40
CA THR A 148 -24.74 -17.66 -4.12
C THR A 148 -25.63 -18.77 -3.58
N ILE A 149 -25.03 -19.74 -2.86
CA ILE A 149 -25.72 -20.90 -2.29
C ILE A 149 -25.36 -21.09 -0.81
N ALA A 150 -26.25 -21.72 -0.07
CA ALA A 150 -26.00 -22.02 1.35
C ALA A 150 -25.00 -23.19 1.57
N ALA A 151 -24.73 -23.97 0.53
CA ALA A 151 -23.75 -25.05 0.61
C ALA A 151 -22.34 -24.49 0.71
N ASP A 152 -21.46 -25.16 1.45
CA ASP A 152 -20.06 -24.83 1.65
C ASP A 152 -19.19 -25.27 0.45
N THR A 153 -19.61 -24.87 -0.77
CA THR A 153 -18.98 -25.28 -2.02
C THR A 153 -18.91 -24.15 -3.04
N ILE A 154 -17.84 -24.16 -3.80
CA ILE A 154 -17.63 -23.30 -4.97
C ILE A 154 -17.75 -24.20 -6.19
N CYS A 155 -18.81 -24.00 -6.99
CA CYS A 155 -19.07 -24.75 -8.19
C CYS A 155 -18.98 -23.82 -9.41
N ILE A 156 -18.08 -24.13 -10.32
CA ILE A 156 -17.91 -23.43 -11.60
C ILE A 156 -18.09 -24.45 -12.73
N ASN A 157 -19.14 -24.29 -13.50
CA ASN A 157 -19.60 -25.25 -14.49
C ASN A 157 -19.88 -26.61 -13.82
N GLU A 158 -19.07 -27.64 -14.15
CA GLU A 158 -19.22 -28.98 -13.60
C GLU A 158 -18.24 -29.31 -12.46
N GLU A 159 -17.30 -28.39 -12.19
CA GLU A 159 -16.26 -28.56 -11.17
C GLU A 159 -16.66 -27.91 -9.86
N CYS A 160 -16.58 -28.67 -8.77
CA CYS A 160 -16.92 -28.20 -7.43
C CYS A 160 -15.79 -28.52 -6.46
N ILE A 161 -15.50 -27.54 -5.57
CA ILE A 161 -14.59 -27.74 -4.43
C ILE A 161 -15.25 -27.19 -3.17
N THR A 162 -14.83 -27.67 -2.00
CA THR A 162 -15.26 -27.08 -0.74
C THR A 162 -14.49 -25.78 -0.49
N ILE A 163 -15.13 -24.83 0.19
CA ILE A 163 -14.49 -23.55 0.54
C ILE A 163 -13.27 -23.79 1.41
N ASP A 164 -13.34 -24.71 2.38
CA ASP A 164 -12.19 -25.01 3.25
C ASP A 164 -11.00 -25.58 2.47
N HIS A 165 -11.25 -26.41 1.46
CA HIS A 165 -10.18 -26.92 0.59
C HIS A 165 -9.53 -25.76 -0.21
N ALA A 166 -10.35 -24.87 -0.75
CA ALA A 166 -9.85 -23.72 -1.50
C ALA A 166 -9.03 -22.76 -0.61
N ILE A 167 -9.48 -22.52 0.63
CA ILE A 167 -8.73 -21.72 1.63
C ILE A 167 -7.40 -22.39 1.96
N ALA A 168 -7.40 -23.71 2.24
CA ALA A 168 -6.19 -24.43 2.56
C ALA A 168 -5.17 -24.35 1.43
N ALA A 169 -5.59 -24.59 0.18
CA ALA A 169 -4.71 -24.50 -0.99
C ALA A 169 -4.16 -23.07 -1.20
N TRP A 170 -4.97 -22.05 -0.91
CA TRP A 170 -4.52 -20.65 -1.02
C TRP A 170 -3.52 -20.28 0.06
N CYS A 171 -3.71 -20.72 1.30
CA CYS A 171 -2.82 -20.45 2.43
C CYS A 171 -1.50 -21.23 2.34
N GLU A 172 -1.54 -22.49 1.88
CA GLU A 172 -0.39 -23.39 1.87
C GLU A 172 0.79 -22.85 1.06
N ARG A 173 0.51 -22.14 -0.03
CA ARG A 173 1.55 -21.67 -0.97
C ARG A 173 2.64 -20.83 -0.30
N TYR A 174 2.31 -20.03 0.68
CA TYR A 174 3.25 -19.14 1.36
C TYR A 174 3.50 -19.53 2.82
N ASN A 175 2.87 -20.59 3.30
CA ASN A 175 2.90 -20.97 4.72
C ASN A 175 4.30 -21.28 5.24
N THR A 176 5.23 -21.73 4.37
CA THR A 176 6.62 -21.98 4.72
C THR A 176 7.45 -20.71 4.88
N ILE A 177 7.04 -19.61 4.24
CA ILE A 177 7.75 -18.31 4.27
C ILE A 177 7.03 -17.34 5.21
N TYR A 178 5.70 -17.32 5.13
CA TYR A 178 4.81 -16.49 5.92
C TYR A 178 3.70 -17.34 6.54
N PRO A 179 3.99 -18.07 7.64
CA PRO A 179 3.00 -18.92 8.28
C PRO A 179 1.80 -18.10 8.77
N MET A 180 0.59 -18.64 8.57
CA MET A 180 -0.65 -18.00 9.00
C MET A 180 -0.77 -17.91 10.52
N SER A 181 -0.12 -18.82 11.24
CA SER A 181 -0.02 -18.81 12.70
C SER A 181 1.39 -19.19 13.11
N VAL A 182 1.87 -18.59 14.15
CA VAL A 182 3.12 -18.98 14.82
C VAL A 182 2.71 -19.66 16.11
N ASP A 183 3.31 -20.81 16.40
CA ASP A 183 3.15 -21.45 17.72
C ASP A 183 3.74 -20.48 18.75
N GLN A 184 2.87 -19.73 19.39
CA GLN A 184 3.24 -18.89 20.51
C GLN A 184 2.84 -19.63 21.79
N GLU A 185 3.81 -19.80 22.69
CA GLU A 185 3.45 -20.08 24.08
C GLU A 185 2.51 -18.95 24.52
N GLU A 186 1.41 -19.30 25.18
CA GLU A 186 0.48 -18.33 25.76
C GLU A 186 1.25 -17.47 26.78
N SER A 187 1.89 -16.41 26.31
CA SER A 187 2.49 -15.40 27.17
C SER A 187 1.49 -14.27 27.34
N VAL A 188 1.23 -13.91 28.59
CA VAL A 188 0.52 -12.68 28.90
C VAL A 188 1.32 -11.52 28.35
N ILE A 189 0.86 -10.90 27.26
CA ILE A 189 1.46 -9.68 26.75
C ILE A 189 1.10 -8.57 27.72
N GLU A 190 2.06 -8.16 28.53
CA GLU A 190 1.89 -6.95 29.35
C GLU A 190 1.74 -5.76 28.41
N THR A 191 0.68 -5.01 28.57
CA THR A 191 0.52 -3.72 27.91
C THR A 191 1.14 -2.64 28.82
N PRO A 192 2.37 -2.23 28.60
CA PRO A 192 3.01 -1.22 29.43
C PRO A 192 2.29 0.12 29.21
N GLU A 193 1.63 0.62 30.23
CA GLU A 193 1.09 1.98 30.24
C GLU A 193 2.07 2.92 30.91
N TYR A 194 2.54 3.91 30.16
CA TYR A 194 3.34 4.99 30.73
C TYR A 194 2.45 6.20 31.02
N THR A 195 2.23 6.46 32.30
CA THR A 195 1.56 7.69 32.74
C THR A 195 2.62 8.63 33.32
N ALA A 196 2.98 9.65 32.55
CA ALA A 196 3.88 10.67 33.05
C ALA A 196 3.23 11.46 34.20
N LYS A 197 3.78 11.39 35.40
CA LYS A 197 3.34 12.20 36.56
C LYS A 197 3.65 13.68 36.37
N GLU A 198 4.75 13.99 35.70
CA GLU A 198 5.19 15.33 35.37
C GLU A 198 5.70 15.39 33.92
N ARG A 199 5.43 16.48 33.23
CA ARG A 199 6.04 16.73 31.92
C ARG A 199 7.50 17.20 32.15
N VAL A 200 8.44 16.53 31.51
CA VAL A 200 9.82 16.96 31.48
C VAL A 200 9.92 18.21 30.62
N HIS A 201 10.41 19.29 31.19
CA HIS A 201 10.68 20.55 30.48
C HIS A 201 12.19 20.75 30.32
N ALA A 202 12.60 21.36 29.22
CA ALA A 202 13.98 21.73 29.01
C ALA A 202 14.42 22.75 30.10
N LYS A 203 15.63 22.58 30.65
CA LYS A 203 16.18 23.50 31.64
C LYS A 203 16.43 24.92 31.09
N LYS A 204 16.67 25.01 29.78
CA LYS A 204 16.80 26.27 29.03
C LYS A 204 15.74 26.28 27.93
N THR A 205 14.95 27.33 27.88
CA THR A 205 13.98 27.57 26.83
C THR A 205 14.57 28.57 25.83
N ILE A 206 14.29 28.34 24.56
CA ILE A 206 14.68 29.21 23.45
C ILE A 206 13.40 29.54 22.69
N ASP A 207 13.14 30.82 22.49
CA ASP A 207 11.87 31.27 21.86
C ASP A 207 11.69 30.74 20.46
N LYS A 208 12.78 30.70 19.68
CA LYS A 208 12.80 30.15 18.33
C LYS A 208 13.98 29.19 18.20
N PRO A 209 13.79 27.89 18.50
CA PRO A 209 14.87 26.91 18.33
C PRO A 209 15.22 26.76 16.86
N LYS A 210 16.51 26.75 16.55
CA LYS A 210 17.01 26.51 15.20
C LYS A 210 17.09 25.01 14.96
N VAL A 211 16.46 24.56 13.85
CA VAL A 211 16.48 23.19 13.38
C VAL A 211 17.33 23.11 12.12
N ILE A 212 18.28 22.21 12.08
CA ILE A 212 19.01 21.87 10.86
C ILE A 212 18.52 20.53 10.31
N ILE A 213 18.17 20.51 9.04
CA ILE A 213 17.75 19.32 8.30
C ILE A 213 18.81 19.04 7.22
N PRO A 214 19.81 18.16 7.49
CA PRO A 214 20.72 17.73 6.45
C PRO A 214 19.98 16.81 5.48
N VAL A 215 20.15 17.06 4.19
CA VAL A 215 19.56 16.27 3.11
C VAL A 215 20.67 15.54 2.38
N PHE A 216 20.60 14.23 2.41
CA PHE A 216 21.52 13.32 1.76
C PHE A 216 20.91 12.74 0.48
N PRO A 217 21.72 12.23 -0.45
CA PRO A 217 21.20 11.59 -1.66
C PRO A 217 20.15 10.52 -1.36
N GLY A 218 18.99 10.60 -2.00
CA GLY A 218 17.87 9.67 -1.83
C GLY A 218 16.87 10.02 -0.73
N GLN A 219 17.07 11.09 0.03
CA GLN A 219 16.07 11.60 0.97
C GLN A 219 15.05 12.50 0.26
N ASN A 220 13.82 12.57 0.78
CA ASN A 220 12.72 13.30 0.13
C ASN A 220 11.65 13.87 1.07
N CYS A 221 11.87 13.85 2.38
CA CYS A 221 10.89 14.33 3.36
C CYS A 221 11.26 15.69 3.99
N GLU A 222 12.22 16.41 3.45
CA GLU A 222 12.77 17.63 4.03
C GLU A 222 11.78 18.79 4.08
N TYR A 223 10.98 18.96 3.02
CA TYR A 223 10.04 20.09 2.94
C TYR A 223 8.85 19.93 3.89
N ASP A 224 8.27 18.73 3.94
CA ASP A 224 7.16 18.44 4.85
C ASP A 224 7.59 18.53 6.30
N THR A 225 8.78 18.01 6.60
CA THR A 225 9.39 18.09 7.93
C THR A 225 9.66 19.55 8.32
N LYS A 226 10.25 20.35 7.43
CA LYS A 226 10.47 21.78 7.65
C LYS A 226 9.16 22.47 8.02
N GLN A 227 8.12 22.25 7.25
CA GLN A 227 6.82 22.90 7.46
C GLN A 227 6.24 22.59 8.86
N GLN A 228 6.42 21.36 9.36
CA GLN A 228 5.92 20.99 10.69
C GLN A 228 6.70 21.68 11.80
N PHE A 229 8.02 21.79 11.69
CA PHE A 229 8.83 22.53 12.66
C PHE A 229 8.54 24.03 12.64
N GLU A 230 8.36 24.63 11.46
CA GLU A 230 7.97 26.03 11.32
C GLU A 230 6.59 26.33 11.94
N ARG A 231 5.61 25.41 11.74
CA ARG A 231 4.30 25.49 12.40
C ARG A 231 4.40 25.42 13.93
N ALA A 232 5.38 24.69 14.43
CA ALA A 232 5.67 24.61 15.86
C ALA A 232 6.46 25.82 16.39
N GLY A 233 6.82 26.80 15.54
CA GLY A 233 7.50 28.04 15.92
C GLY A 233 9.02 27.99 15.82
N ALA A 234 9.61 26.96 15.23
CA ALA A 234 11.04 26.86 15.03
C ALA A 234 11.55 27.63 13.80
N GLU A 235 12.82 27.95 13.77
CA GLU A 235 13.56 28.41 12.59
C GLU A 235 14.24 27.22 11.93
N VAL A 236 13.93 26.92 10.66
CA VAL A 236 14.37 25.70 10.00
C VAL A 236 15.27 26.00 8.81
N GLU A 237 16.45 25.39 8.82
CA GLU A 237 17.40 25.41 7.72
C GLU A 237 17.53 24.02 7.08
N ILE A 238 17.22 23.89 5.78
CA ILE A 238 17.54 22.71 4.98
C ILE A 238 18.97 22.86 4.45
N TYR A 239 19.80 21.85 4.66
CA TYR A 239 21.18 21.82 4.17
C TYR A 239 21.42 20.61 3.28
N VAL A 240 21.64 20.84 1.98
CA VAL A 240 21.93 19.77 1.02
C VAL A 240 23.39 19.37 1.11
N PHE A 241 23.64 18.11 1.48
CA PHE A 241 24.99 17.54 1.53
C PHE A 241 25.46 17.20 0.10
N ASN A 242 26.49 17.88 -0.36
CA ASN A 242 27.03 17.68 -1.69
C ASN A 242 28.14 16.61 -1.67
N ASN A 243 27.94 15.53 -2.44
CA ASN A 243 28.85 14.38 -2.52
C ASN A 243 29.44 14.15 -3.92
N LEU A 244 29.42 15.13 -4.80
CA LEU A 244 29.85 14.99 -6.20
C LEU A 244 31.33 14.65 -6.37
N ASN A 245 32.18 15.14 -5.46
CA ASN A 245 33.62 14.86 -5.43
C ASN A 245 34.18 15.05 -4.02
N VAL A 246 35.44 14.66 -3.82
CA VAL A 246 36.11 14.71 -2.51
C VAL A 246 36.11 16.11 -1.89
N GLU A 247 36.39 17.12 -2.68
CA GLU A 247 36.44 18.54 -2.24
C GLU A 247 35.02 18.99 -1.77
N SER A 248 33.98 18.60 -2.49
CA SER A 248 32.60 18.88 -2.12
C SER A 248 32.20 18.17 -0.82
N ILE A 249 32.63 16.92 -0.63
CA ILE A 249 32.38 16.17 0.61
C ILE A 249 33.07 16.86 1.79
N GLU A 250 34.34 17.19 1.65
CA GLU A 250 35.09 17.86 2.75
C GLU A 250 34.50 19.22 3.11
N ARG A 251 34.05 19.97 2.12
CA ARG A 251 33.35 21.24 2.35
C ARG A 251 32.03 21.00 3.06
N SER A 252 31.22 20.03 2.61
CA SER A 252 29.94 19.71 3.22
C SER A 252 30.06 19.21 4.64
N LEU A 253 31.11 18.45 4.96
CA LEU A 253 31.40 18.02 6.34
C LEU A 253 31.68 19.21 7.26
N ARG A 254 32.52 20.16 6.82
CA ARG A 254 32.82 21.38 7.60
C ARG A 254 31.58 22.23 7.82
N GLU A 255 30.84 22.54 6.75
CA GLU A 255 29.62 23.36 6.82
C GLU A 255 28.54 22.70 7.68
N LEU A 256 28.35 21.40 7.55
CA LEU A 256 27.40 20.64 8.37
C LEU A 256 27.78 20.70 9.87
N SER A 257 29.07 20.51 10.19
CA SER A 257 29.56 20.61 11.54
C SER A 257 29.29 21.99 12.16
N GLU A 258 29.53 23.08 11.41
CA GLU A 258 29.27 24.45 11.87
C GLU A 258 27.75 24.69 12.06
N LYS A 259 26.91 24.17 11.17
CA LYS A 259 25.46 24.29 11.27
C LYS A 259 24.89 23.52 12.47
N ILE A 260 25.35 22.29 12.69
CA ILE A 260 24.99 21.50 13.89
C ILE A 260 25.41 22.25 15.15
N ALA A 261 26.63 22.84 15.18
CA ALA A 261 27.10 23.61 16.33
C ALA A 261 26.23 24.84 16.62
N SER A 262 25.53 25.40 15.67
CA SER A 262 24.65 26.58 15.83
C SER A 262 23.18 26.26 16.05
N ALA A 263 22.72 25.01 15.80
CA ALA A 263 21.33 24.61 15.90
C ALA A 263 20.99 23.95 17.25
N GLN A 264 19.74 23.87 17.65
CA GLN A 264 19.28 23.17 18.86
C GLN A 264 18.73 21.78 18.52
N ILE A 265 18.32 21.57 17.29
CA ILE A 265 17.73 20.33 16.83
C ILE A 265 18.42 19.92 15.53
N LEU A 266 18.89 18.69 15.47
CA LEU A 266 19.29 18.01 14.24
C LEU A 266 18.18 17.04 13.86
N MET A 267 17.59 17.23 12.69
CA MET A 267 16.51 16.36 12.19
C MET A 267 16.96 15.60 10.96
N VAL A 268 17.14 14.32 11.08
CA VAL A 268 17.43 13.41 9.95
C VAL A 268 16.10 12.91 9.40
N VAL A 269 15.82 13.27 8.14
CA VAL A 269 14.56 12.95 7.48
C VAL A 269 14.58 11.59 6.83
N GLY A 270 13.39 11.09 6.47
CA GLY A 270 13.22 9.82 5.78
C GLY A 270 13.62 9.87 4.29
N GLY A 271 13.57 8.71 3.66
CA GLY A 271 13.93 8.46 2.27
C GLY A 271 14.95 7.32 2.15
N PHE A 272 15.33 7.00 0.92
CA PHE A 272 16.28 5.91 0.63
C PHE A 272 17.68 6.47 0.40
N SER A 273 18.41 6.71 1.48
CA SER A 273 19.78 7.23 1.43
C SER A 273 20.70 6.27 0.65
N SER A 274 21.17 6.70 -0.51
CA SER A 274 22.05 5.96 -1.44
C SER A 274 21.46 4.68 -2.05
N GLY A 275 20.14 4.53 -2.04
CA GLY A 275 19.41 3.39 -2.58
C GLY A 275 18.78 2.50 -1.52
N ASP A 276 17.95 1.56 -1.98
CA ASP A 276 17.15 0.66 -1.14
C ASP A 276 17.79 -0.75 -1.06
N GLU A 277 19.11 -0.81 -1.04
CA GLU A 277 19.82 -2.08 -0.92
C GLU A 277 20.13 -2.41 0.55
N PRO A 278 20.22 -3.71 0.92
CA PRO A 278 20.41 -4.14 2.31
C PRO A 278 21.57 -3.46 3.04
N ASP A 279 22.67 -3.20 2.32
CA ASP A 279 23.86 -2.54 2.86
C ASP A 279 23.91 -1.03 2.62
N GLY A 280 23.00 -0.46 1.83
CA GLY A 280 23.06 0.93 1.35
C GLY A 280 22.26 1.90 2.18
N SER A 281 21.09 1.50 2.61
CA SER A 281 20.15 2.38 3.32
C SER A 281 20.71 2.88 4.66
N GLY A 282 20.82 4.19 4.80
CA GLY A 282 21.37 4.81 6.00
C GLY A 282 22.90 4.77 6.16
N LYS A 283 23.62 3.94 5.42
CA LYS A 283 25.07 3.77 5.56
C LYS A 283 25.85 5.05 5.24
N PHE A 284 25.42 5.78 4.21
CA PHE A 284 26.05 7.06 3.86
C PHE A 284 25.84 8.10 5.00
N ILE A 285 24.65 8.20 5.54
CA ILE A 285 24.33 9.08 6.68
C ILE A 285 25.16 8.70 7.89
N ALA A 286 25.20 7.40 8.22
CA ALA A 286 26.00 6.88 9.33
C ALA A 286 27.48 7.23 9.19
N ASN A 287 28.06 7.08 7.98
CA ASN A 287 29.44 7.44 7.71
C ASN A 287 29.71 8.95 7.88
N VAL A 288 28.79 9.80 7.43
CA VAL A 288 28.92 11.26 7.59
C VAL A 288 28.83 11.65 9.07
N LEU A 289 27.85 11.12 9.81
CA LEU A 289 27.67 11.44 11.23
C LEU A 289 28.80 10.86 12.11
N SER A 290 29.38 9.73 11.70
CA SER A 290 30.55 9.13 12.39
C SER A 290 31.88 9.83 12.05
N ASN A 291 31.89 10.76 11.09
CA ASN A 291 33.09 11.50 10.77
C ASN A 291 33.55 12.34 11.98
N PRO A 292 34.85 12.30 12.38
CA PRO A 292 35.31 12.98 13.56
C PRO A 292 35.04 14.50 13.59
N SER A 293 34.93 15.16 12.46
CA SER A 293 34.59 16.58 12.38
C SER A 293 33.15 16.86 12.72
N VAL A 294 32.21 15.96 12.36
CA VAL A 294 30.78 16.08 12.64
C VAL A 294 30.48 15.57 14.05
N ASN A 295 30.97 14.39 14.42
CA ASN A 295 30.72 13.73 15.69
C ASN A 295 31.11 14.63 16.88
N ARG A 296 32.30 15.28 16.83
CA ARG A 296 32.74 16.22 17.88
C ARG A 296 31.80 17.42 18.08
N SER A 297 31.00 17.80 17.07
CA SER A 297 30.04 18.90 17.20
C SER A 297 28.80 18.50 18.01
N GLU A 298 28.45 17.20 18.02
CA GLU A 298 27.36 16.65 18.82
C GLU A 298 27.75 16.47 20.29
N GLU A 299 28.94 15.95 20.59
CA GLU A 299 29.44 15.67 21.95
C GLU A 299 29.58 16.94 22.83
N ARG A 300 29.72 18.10 22.24
CA ARG A 300 29.85 19.36 22.97
C ARG A 300 28.54 19.89 23.56
N ARG A 301 27.43 19.18 23.43
CA ARG A 301 26.08 19.65 23.79
C ARG A 301 25.41 18.88 24.93
N VAL A 302 26.05 17.89 25.48
CA VAL A 302 25.57 17.15 26.67
C VAL A 302 25.85 17.90 27.95
#